data_5af273ff427f5a91806427f591fd640f
#
_entry.id   5af273ff427f5a91806427f591fd640f
#
_cell.length_a   1.000
_cell.length_b   1.000
_cell.length_c   1.000
_cell.angle_alpha   90.00
_cell.angle_beta   90.00
_cell.angle_gamma   90.00
#
_symmetry.space_group_name_H-M   'P 1'
#
loop_
_entity.id
_entity.type
_entity.pdbx_description
1 polymer ?
#
loop_
_entity_poly.entity_id
_entity_poly.type
_entity_poly.pdbx_seq_one_letter_code
_entity_poly.pdbx_strand_id
1 'polypeptide(L)'
;MRRKVITLLIAASIVFSVFTNVAADTNADISAFVTRLYEICLDRAPDQGGLDTWVANLSNGSVSGSDAARGFLFSSEFTGRNYDNRTFVMYLYRAMFGREADEAGLNSWTESLDSGMSRNQVFNGFTGSDEWADICSSYGIDPGSSSSEAHVNSGIEEFVSRLYSGFLGRSADPTGLADWSAKLSSGNTTGFEAAYGFMHSNEFLSRAASMSNTAVVNVFYNTFLGRSPSASEVSSYTERMTGNLNANLEMLFLSFANSAEFVDFCESNGIIPGAGNGASIISDAEVTEFFNNAVLIGSSTSVGFDLYFNAYGRGVMGDVLVCARVSYSLLNDQAARTSYIPMLNGTPMRARDIIRNSGRRYAFICLGTNDIFNGVVQRYYDYLDDIRSVNPNTVIFIEACTPSRDNHPNNADINALNTALRQYCSSHANFYYVDTNTPLLDSTGRLASQYCSDGNVHISYSGYGVWIDTLVDAAREYIYEQRVTGNYDI
;
A
#
# COMPACT_ATOMS: atom_id res chain seq x y z
N MET A 1 -8.79 76.40 24.29
CA MET A 1 -9.48 75.11 24.11
C MET A 1 -9.74 74.75 22.64
N ARG A 2 -9.96 75.67 21.71
CA ARG A 2 -10.30 75.35 20.31
C ARG A 2 -9.15 74.69 19.45
N ARG A 3 -7.87 74.99 19.73
CA ARG A 3 -6.75 74.43 18.95
C ARG A 3 -6.43 72.95 19.23
N LYS A 4 -6.73 72.47 20.44
CA LYS A 4 -6.46 71.07 20.81
C LYS A 4 -7.50 70.08 20.21
N VAL A 5 -8.74 70.52 19.99
CA VAL A 5 -9.83 69.66 19.42
C VAL A 5 -9.63 69.45 17.91
N ILE A 6 -9.13 70.51 17.19
CA ILE A 6 -8.88 70.40 15.75
C ILE A 6 -7.72 69.46 15.44
N THR A 7 -6.67 69.43 16.24
CA THR A 7 -5.52 68.50 16.04
C THR A 7 -5.90 67.04 16.33
N LEU A 8 -6.80 66.79 17.27
CA LEU A 8 -7.26 65.45 17.59
C LEU A 8 -8.17 64.88 16.51
N LEU A 9 -9.01 65.75 15.90
CA LEU A 9 -9.90 65.31 14.77
C LEU A 9 -9.11 65.03 13.50
N ILE A 10 -8.05 65.78 13.19
CA ILE A 10 -7.19 65.51 12.02
C ILE A 10 -6.37 64.24 12.24
N ALA A 11 -5.86 63.98 13.44
CA ALA A 11 -5.16 62.75 13.75
C ALA A 11 -6.08 61.51 13.67
N ALA A 12 -7.32 61.60 14.15
CA ALA A 12 -8.31 60.53 14.03
C ALA A 12 -8.72 60.27 12.59
N SER A 13 -8.86 61.30 11.76
CA SER A 13 -9.19 61.14 10.33
C SER A 13 -8.05 60.53 9.53
N ILE A 14 -6.80 60.89 9.84
CA ILE A 14 -5.61 60.31 9.16
C ILE A 14 -5.44 58.83 9.55
N VAL A 15 -5.63 58.50 10.83
CA VAL A 15 -5.54 57.09 11.29
C VAL A 15 -6.65 56.26 10.67
N PHE A 16 -7.88 56.78 10.56
CA PHE A 16 -8.98 56.03 9.92
C PHE A 16 -8.80 55.86 8.40
N SER A 17 -8.23 56.84 7.69
CA SER A 17 -7.92 56.69 6.25
C SER A 17 -6.77 55.77 5.98
N VAL A 18 -5.77 55.67 6.85
CA VAL A 18 -4.67 54.70 6.73
C VAL A 18 -5.17 53.28 6.95
N PHE A 19 -6.03 53.03 7.94
CA PHE A 19 -6.59 51.70 8.18
C PHE A 19 -7.52 51.24 7.03
N THR A 20 -8.29 52.12 6.41
CA THR A 20 -9.16 51.75 5.28
C THR A 20 -8.35 51.46 4.01
N ASN A 21 -7.26 52.15 3.75
CA ASN A 21 -6.40 51.90 2.60
C ASN A 21 -5.60 50.59 2.76
N VAL A 22 -5.06 50.31 3.96
CA VAL A 22 -4.35 49.05 4.23
C VAL A 22 -5.30 47.84 4.05
N ALA A 23 -6.53 47.91 4.55
CA ALA A 23 -7.50 46.84 4.39
C ALA A 23 -7.96 46.65 2.93
N ALA A 24 -8.05 47.70 2.12
CA ALA A 24 -8.41 47.64 0.74
C ALA A 24 -7.28 47.02 -0.13
N ASP A 25 -6.05 47.41 0.12
CA ASP A 25 -4.86 46.84 -0.56
C ASP A 25 -4.68 45.34 -0.22
N THR A 26 -4.82 44.98 1.03
CA THR A 26 -4.72 43.57 1.50
C THR A 26 -5.77 42.66 0.82
N ASN A 27 -7.02 43.12 0.71
CA ASN A 27 -8.06 42.31 0.04
C ASN A 27 -7.81 42.16 -1.46
N ALA A 28 -7.23 43.16 -2.14
CA ALA A 28 -6.85 43.06 -3.54
C ALA A 28 -5.71 42.06 -3.73
N ASP A 29 -4.74 42.03 -2.85
CA ASP A 29 -3.62 41.11 -2.86
C ASP A 29 -4.10 39.68 -2.57
N ILE A 30 -4.97 39.45 -1.59
CA ILE A 30 -5.58 38.17 -1.31
C ILE A 30 -6.40 37.65 -2.52
N SER A 31 -7.16 38.55 -3.18
CA SER A 31 -7.91 38.20 -4.40
C SER A 31 -6.98 37.74 -5.51
N ALA A 32 -5.82 38.37 -5.70
CA ALA A 32 -4.82 37.96 -6.68
C ALA A 32 -4.24 36.57 -6.35
N PHE A 33 -3.96 36.31 -5.08
CA PHE A 33 -3.51 35.00 -4.63
C PHE A 33 -4.55 33.88 -4.93
N VAL A 34 -5.82 34.11 -4.55
CA VAL A 34 -6.91 33.13 -4.79
C VAL A 34 -7.14 32.95 -6.29
N THR A 35 -7.13 34.01 -7.07
CA THR A 35 -7.30 33.93 -8.52
C THR A 35 -6.20 33.06 -9.16
N ARG A 36 -4.95 33.21 -8.72
CA ARG A 36 -3.83 32.35 -9.16
C ARG A 36 -4.09 30.89 -8.86
N LEU A 37 -4.60 30.56 -7.67
CA LEU A 37 -4.94 29.18 -7.33
C LEU A 37 -6.00 28.58 -8.27
N TYR A 38 -7.08 29.35 -8.57
CA TYR A 38 -8.10 28.94 -9.53
C TYR A 38 -7.53 28.73 -10.93
N GLU A 39 -6.74 29.69 -11.43
CA GLU A 39 -6.20 29.65 -12.79
C GLU A 39 -5.17 28.53 -12.95
N ILE A 40 -4.27 28.36 -11.99
CA ILE A 40 -3.19 27.35 -12.06
C ILE A 40 -3.73 25.95 -11.78
N CYS A 41 -4.48 25.77 -10.70
CA CYS A 41 -4.90 24.42 -10.30
C CYS A 41 -6.15 23.94 -11.06
N LEU A 42 -7.12 24.83 -11.35
CA LEU A 42 -8.41 24.44 -11.91
C LEU A 42 -8.60 24.87 -13.37
N ASP A 43 -7.62 25.61 -13.96
CA ASP A 43 -7.63 26.09 -15.33
C ASP A 43 -8.90 26.92 -15.66
N ARG A 44 -9.36 27.71 -14.71
CA ARG A 44 -10.52 28.59 -14.83
C ARG A 44 -10.44 29.81 -13.94
N ALA A 45 -11.11 30.88 -14.32
CA ALA A 45 -11.30 32.03 -13.43
C ALA A 45 -12.23 31.66 -12.25
N PRO A 46 -12.03 32.26 -11.07
CA PRO A 46 -12.97 32.10 -9.96
C PRO A 46 -14.35 32.68 -10.32
N ASP A 47 -15.41 32.02 -9.85
CA ASP A 47 -16.70 32.68 -9.77
C ASP A 47 -16.70 33.67 -8.60
N GLN A 48 -17.56 34.70 -8.66
CA GLN A 48 -17.55 35.79 -7.68
C GLN A 48 -17.82 35.30 -6.25
N GLY A 49 -18.74 34.33 -6.09
CA GLY A 49 -19.08 33.80 -4.76
C GLY A 49 -17.95 32.99 -4.13
N GLY A 50 -17.26 32.18 -4.93
CA GLY A 50 -16.08 31.42 -4.54
C GLY A 50 -14.93 32.36 -4.16
N LEU A 51 -14.65 33.38 -4.99
CA LEU A 51 -13.62 34.36 -4.72
C LEU A 51 -13.88 35.12 -3.40
N ASP A 52 -15.10 35.66 -3.24
CA ASP A 52 -15.49 36.41 -2.04
C ASP A 52 -15.36 35.57 -0.77
N THR A 53 -15.74 34.30 -0.84
CA THR A 53 -15.63 33.37 0.29
C THR A 53 -14.17 33.11 0.70
N TRP A 54 -13.30 32.81 -0.28
CA TRP A 54 -11.89 32.60 0.00
C TRP A 54 -11.21 33.86 0.54
N VAL A 55 -11.48 35.01 -0.08
CA VAL A 55 -10.93 36.31 0.38
C VAL A 55 -11.37 36.62 1.81
N ALA A 56 -12.65 36.44 2.12
CA ALA A 56 -13.16 36.64 3.46
C ALA A 56 -12.48 35.72 4.51
N ASN A 57 -12.33 34.47 4.20
CA ASN A 57 -11.74 33.48 5.12
C ASN A 57 -10.24 33.70 5.33
N LEU A 58 -9.50 34.04 4.28
CA LEU A 58 -8.07 34.36 4.37
C LEU A 58 -7.84 35.69 5.11
N SER A 59 -8.65 36.72 4.82
CA SER A 59 -8.48 38.04 5.45
C SER A 59 -8.84 38.06 6.93
N ASN A 60 -9.77 37.21 7.37
CA ASN A 60 -10.13 37.11 8.79
C ASN A 60 -9.33 36.05 9.57
N GLY A 61 -8.41 35.34 8.89
CA GLY A 61 -7.55 34.29 9.48
C GLY A 61 -8.27 33.00 9.85
N SER A 62 -9.51 32.78 9.38
CA SER A 62 -10.20 31.49 9.58
C SER A 62 -9.66 30.38 8.67
N VAL A 63 -8.93 30.74 7.61
CA VAL A 63 -8.21 29.85 6.72
C VAL A 63 -6.82 30.42 6.49
N SER A 64 -5.79 29.60 6.56
CA SER A 64 -4.42 29.98 6.25
C SER A 64 -4.13 29.89 4.74
N GLY A 65 -3.01 30.45 4.30
CA GLY A 65 -2.51 30.32 2.93
C GLY A 65 -2.25 28.85 2.56
N SER A 66 -1.72 28.06 3.50
CA SER A 66 -1.48 26.63 3.32
C SER A 66 -2.78 25.86 3.18
N ASP A 67 -3.82 26.18 3.96
CA ASP A 67 -5.14 25.54 3.83
C ASP A 67 -5.78 25.85 2.49
N ALA A 68 -5.69 27.10 2.04
CA ALA A 68 -6.18 27.50 0.72
C ALA A 68 -5.44 26.75 -0.40
N ALA A 69 -4.10 26.76 -0.41
CA ALA A 69 -3.30 26.07 -1.41
C ALA A 69 -3.59 24.56 -1.44
N ARG A 70 -3.74 23.93 -0.28
CA ARG A 70 -4.13 22.53 -0.12
C ARG A 70 -5.50 22.26 -0.73
N GLY A 71 -6.50 23.10 -0.42
CA GLY A 71 -7.86 22.97 -0.93
C GLY A 71 -7.95 22.95 -2.46
N PHE A 72 -7.01 23.57 -3.16
CA PHE A 72 -6.93 23.55 -4.62
C PHE A 72 -6.08 22.40 -5.16
N LEU A 73 -4.86 22.20 -4.64
CA LEU A 73 -3.89 21.21 -5.13
C LEU A 73 -4.27 19.75 -4.83
N PHE A 74 -5.12 19.53 -3.83
CA PHE A 74 -5.65 18.22 -3.46
C PHE A 74 -7.17 18.11 -3.70
N SER A 75 -7.78 19.06 -4.42
CA SER A 75 -9.18 18.94 -4.82
C SER A 75 -9.39 17.78 -5.79
N SER A 76 -10.59 17.20 -5.80
CA SER A 76 -10.97 16.17 -6.78
C SER A 76 -10.86 16.66 -8.25
N GLU A 77 -11.04 17.97 -8.48
CA GLU A 77 -10.88 18.58 -9.81
C GLU A 77 -9.42 18.60 -10.27
N PHE A 78 -8.48 18.83 -9.37
CA PHE A 78 -7.04 18.79 -9.68
C PHE A 78 -6.49 17.36 -9.72
N THR A 79 -6.78 16.55 -8.72
CA THR A 79 -6.26 15.16 -8.59
C THR A 79 -6.84 14.25 -9.68
N GLY A 80 -8.08 14.47 -10.11
CA GLY A 80 -8.71 13.74 -11.22
C GLY A 80 -8.00 13.87 -12.56
N ARG A 81 -7.07 14.84 -12.70
CA ARG A 81 -6.25 15.01 -13.92
C ARG A 81 -5.07 14.03 -13.99
N ASN A 82 -4.79 13.29 -12.92
CA ASN A 82 -3.76 12.24 -12.82
C ASN A 82 -2.36 12.68 -13.32
N TYR A 83 -1.92 13.87 -12.92
CA TYR A 83 -0.59 14.38 -13.26
C TYR A 83 0.52 13.47 -12.68
N ASP A 84 1.61 13.30 -13.45
CA ASP A 84 2.82 12.65 -12.97
C ASP A 84 3.52 13.48 -11.86
N ASN A 85 4.50 12.89 -11.19
CA ASN A 85 5.19 13.52 -10.07
C ASN A 85 5.91 14.82 -10.48
N ARG A 86 6.56 14.83 -11.65
CA ARG A 86 7.24 16.02 -12.17
C ARG A 86 6.27 17.17 -12.45
N THR A 87 5.15 16.87 -13.08
CA THR A 87 4.08 17.83 -13.38
C THR A 87 3.46 18.35 -12.08
N PHE A 88 3.21 17.49 -11.08
CA PHE A 88 2.71 17.91 -9.78
C PHE A 88 3.66 18.91 -9.10
N VAL A 89 4.97 18.66 -9.10
CA VAL A 89 5.96 19.61 -8.55
C VAL A 89 5.94 20.95 -9.30
N MET A 90 5.80 20.95 -10.62
CA MET A 90 5.66 22.20 -11.40
C MET A 90 4.43 22.99 -10.96
N TYR A 91 3.30 22.33 -10.70
CA TYR A 91 2.08 22.98 -10.20
C TYR A 91 2.27 23.57 -8.80
N LEU A 92 3.02 22.89 -7.92
CA LEU A 92 3.36 23.43 -6.60
C LEU A 92 4.11 24.78 -6.72
N TYR A 93 5.16 24.84 -7.53
CA TYR A 93 5.91 26.09 -7.75
C TYR A 93 5.04 27.21 -8.33
N ARG A 94 4.22 26.90 -9.33
CA ARG A 94 3.35 27.88 -9.97
C ARG A 94 2.23 28.38 -9.07
N ALA A 95 1.53 27.45 -8.41
CA ALA A 95 0.39 27.79 -7.56
C ALA A 95 0.81 28.48 -6.27
N MET A 96 1.80 27.93 -5.57
CA MET A 96 2.23 28.46 -4.28
C MET A 96 3.19 29.64 -4.42
N PHE A 97 4.24 29.48 -5.21
CA PHE A 97 5.29 30.50 -5.31
C PHE A 97 5.09 31.50 -6.47
N GLY A 98 4.15 31.24 -7.37
CA GLY A 98 3.87 32.11 -8.52
C GLY A 98 5.02 32.20 -9.51
N ARG A 99 5.88 31.18 -9.56
CA ARG A 99 7.03 31.09 -10.46
C ARG A 99 7.24 29.70 -11.02
N GLU A 100 8.05 29.59 -12.05
CA GLU A 100 8.51 28.29 -12.53
C GLU A 100 9.53 27.69 -11.53
N ALA A 101 9.57 26.37 -11.48
CA ALA A 101 10.59 25.64 -10.73
C ALA A 101 11.94 25.84 -11.39
N ASP A 102 13.00 26.06 -10.61
CA ASP A 102 14.36 25.86 -11.11
C ASP A 102 14.62 24.35 -11.29
N GLU A 103 15.57 24.02 -12.18
CA GLU A 103 15.79 22.64 -12.58
C GLU A 103 16.30 21.76 -11.42
N ALA A 104 17.07 22.32 -10.50
CA ALA A 104 17.58 21.58 -9.34
C ALA A 104 16.46 21.25 -8.35
N GLY A 105 15.60 22.21 -8.02
CA GLY A 105 14.45 22.02 -7.14
C GLY A 105 13.42 21.06 -7.74
N LEU A 106 13.14 21.21 -9.06
CA LEU A 106 12.23 20.32 -9.78
C LEU A 106 12.71 18.87 -9.75
N ASN A 107 14.00 18.64 -10.04
CA ASN A 107 14.55 17.28 -10.03
C ASN A 107 14.59 16.70 -8.63
N SER A 108 15.03 17.44 -7.62
CA SER A 108 15.13 16.97 -6.23
C SER A 108 13.76 16.53 -5.68
N TRP A 109 12.71 17.34 -5.86
CA TRP A 109 11.37 16.99 -5.39
C TRP A 109 10.74 15.85 -6.20
N THR A 110 11.01 15.80 -7.52
CA THR A 110 10.54 14.69 -8.37
C THR A 110 11.18 13.37 -7.94
N GLU A 111 12.51 13.35 -7.73
CA GLU A 111 13.23 12.17 -7.24
C GLU A 111 12.75 11.71 -5.86
N SER A 112 12.41 12.67 -4.98
CA SER A 112 11.84 12.36 -3.68
C SER A 112 10.49 11.65 -3.79
N LEU A 113 9.60 12.13 -4.67
CA LEU A 113 8.31 11.48 -4.96
C LEU A 113 8.48 10.10 -5.59
N ASP A 114 9.40 9.97 -6.56
CA ASP A 114 9.68 8.71 -7.24
C ASP A 114 10.33 7.67 -6.30
N SER A 115 10.98 8.15 -5.23
CA SER A 115 11.56 7.33 -4.17
C SER A 115 10.58 7.00 -3.04
N GLY A 116 9.28 7.36 -3.18
CA GLY A 116 8.23 6.99 -2.24
C GLY A 116 7.81 8.07 -1.24
N MET A 117 8.38 9.30 -1.33
CA MET A 117 7.83 10.43 -0.56
C MET A 117 6.41 10.75 -1.07
N SER A 118 5.47 10.98 -0.17
CA SER A 118 4.11 11.33 -0.56
C SER A 118 4.01 12.77 -1.07
N ARG A 119 3.01 13.07 -1.91
CA ARG A 119 2.71 14.44 -2.36
C ARG A 119 2.42 15.40 -1.20
N ASN A 120 1.82 14.90 -0.13
CA ASN A 120 1.61 15.67 1.10
C ASN A 120 2.92 16.04 1.79
N GLN A 121 3.87 15.14 1.89
CA GLN A 121 5.19 15.44 2.48
C GLN A 121 5.94 16.49 1.64
N VAL A 122 5.86 16.39 0.31
CA VAL A 122 6.43 17.42 -0.58
C VAL A 122 5.73 18.75 -0.38
N PHE A 123 4.39 18.77 -0.37
CA PHE A 123 3.60 19.98 -0.08
C PHE A 123 3.98 20.61 1.27
N ASN A 124 4.15 19.81 2.32
CA ASN A 124 4.59 20.28 3.63
C ASN A 124 6.00 20.88 3.59
N GLY A 125 6.89 20.35 2.74
CA GLY A 125 8.19 20.97 2.47
C GLY A 125 8.07 22.38 1.87
N PHE A 126 7.08 22.59 0.99
CA PHE A 126 6.78 23.90 0.41
C PHE A 126 6.19 24.87 1.45
N THR A 127 5.19 24.42 2.22
CA THR A 127 4.55 25.27 3.24
C THR A 127 5.46 25.59 4.43
N GLY A 128 6.46 24.76 4.70
CA GLY A 128 7.47 24.98 5.72
C GLY A 128 8.67 25.82 5.26
N SER A 129 8.69 26.31 4.02
CA SER A 129 9.81 27.10 3.48
C SER A 129 9.71 28.58 3.84
N ASP A 130 10.86 29.24 3.99
CA ASP A 130 10.93 30.70 4.16
C ASP A 130 10.30 31.44 2.98
N GLU A 131 10.45 30.91 1.75
CA GLU A 131 9.85 31.48 0.54
C GLU A 131 8.31 31.53 0.64
N TRP A 132 7.68 30.45 1.16
CA TRP A 132 6.23 30.45 1.38
C TRP A 132 5.81 31.47 2.43
N ALA A 133 6.52 31.55 3.54
CA ALA A 133 6.25 32.51 4.60
C ALA A 133 6.35 33.97 4.08
N ASP A 134 7.37 34.28 3.29
CA ASP A 134 7.56 35.61 2.67
C ASP A 134 6.44 35.94 1.67
N ILE A 135 6.03 34.97 0.84
CA ILE A 135 4.92 35.15 -0.10
C ILE A 135 3.61 35.42 0.63
N CYS A 136 3.26 34.62 1.63
CA CYS A 136 2.05 34.84 2.40
C CYS A 136 2.07 36.18 3.13
N SER A 137 3.22 36.53 3.71
CA SER A 137 3.42 37.86 4.34
C SER A 137 3.21 39.01 3.36
N SER A 138 3.65 38.87 2.11
CA SER A 138 3.45 39.87 1.06
C SER A 138 1.98 40.09 0.68
N TYR A 139 1.14 39.06 0.83
CA TYR A 139 -0.29 39.11 0.61
C TYR A 139 -1.08 39.47 1.89
N GLY A 140 -0.41 39.59 3.03
CA GLY A 140 -1.05 39.87 4.33
C GLY A 140 -1.91 38.71 4.84
N ILE A 141 -1.60 37.46 4.45
CA ILE A 141 -2.27 36.24 4.89
C ILE A 141 -1.37 35.44 5.83
N ASP A 142 -1.98 34.75 6.79
CA ASP A 142 -1.28 33.76 7.62
C ASP A 142 -0.73 32.66 6.71
N PRO A 143 0.59 32.41 6.67
CA PRO A 143 1.14 31.30 5.88
C PRO A 143 0.57 29.94 6.28
N GLY A 144 -0.05 29.84 7.46
CA GLY A 144 -0.28 28.57 8.08
C GLY A 144 1.09 28.03 8.43
N SER A 145 1.62 28.43 9.56
CA SER A 145 2.83 27.81 10.07
C SER A 145 2.75 26.30 9.95
N SER A 146 3.80 25.56 10.27
CA SER A 146 3.79 24.14 10.65
C SER A 146 2.55 23.66 11.45
N SER A 147 1.51 24.48 11.57
CA SER A 147 0.11 24.23 11.85
C SER A 147 -0.64 23.44 10.78
N SER A 148 0.03 23.02 9.70
CA SER A 148 -0.35 21.81 8.98
C SER A 148 -0.46 20.64 9.95
N GLU A 149 0.32 20.63 11.03
CA GLU A 149 0.12 19.71 12.15
C GLU A 149 -1.27 19.86 12.81
N ALA A 150 -1.81 21.05 12.96
CA ALA A 150 -3.14 21.22 13.58
C ALA A 150 -4.28 20.77 12.63
N HIS A 151 -4.14 21.00 11.32
CA HIS A 151 -5.15 20.57 10.34
C HIS A 151 -5.00 19.08 9.99
N VAL A 152 -3.78 18.59 9.83
CA VAL A 152 -3.47 17.16 9.72
C VAL A 152 -3.91 16.43 10.99
N ASN A 153 -3.62 16.97 12.17
CA ASN A 153 -4.11 16.41 13.42
C ASN A 153 -5.64 16.43 13.49
N SER A 154 -6.30 17.49 13.05
CA SER A 154 -7.77 17.58 12.99
C SER A 154 -8.38 16.52 12.05
N GLY A 155 -7.82 16.32 10.87
CA GLY A 155 -8.29 15.30 9.92
C GLY A 155 -7.99 13.87 10.38
N ILE A 156 -6.83 13.65 10.99
CA ILE A 156 -6.47 12.37 11.61
C ILE A 156 -7.40 12.09 12.80
N GLU A 157 -7.62 13.04 13.68
CA GLU A 157 -8.53 12.90 14.83
C GLU A 157 -9.98 12.66 14.37
N GLU A 158 -10.41 13.31 13.30
CA GLU A 158 -11.71 13.04 12.68
C GLU A 158 -11.80 11.61 12.18
N PHE A 159 -10.79 11.12 11.47
CA PHE A 159 -10.76 9.73 11.00
C PHE A 159 -10.77 8.73 12.16
N VAL A 160 -9.94 8.93 13.19
CA VAL A 160 -9.96 8.09 14.38
C VAL A 160 -11.33 8.13 15.05
N SER A 161 -11.93 9.31 15.18
CA SER A 161 -13.29 9.46 15.75
C SER A 161 -14.34 8.71 14.94
N ARG A 162 -14.21 8.70 13.59
CA ARG A 162 -15.09 7.91 12.71
C ARG A 162 -14.87 6.40 12.86
N LEU A 163 -13.62 5.94 13.07
CA LEU A 163 -13.34 4.54 13.37
C LEU A 163 -14.03 4.09 14.66
N TYR A 164 -13.92 4.88 15.74
CA TYR A 164 -14.58 4.59 17.00
C TYR A 164 -16.12 4.64 16.90
N SER A 165 -16.66 5.70 16.32
CA SER A 165 -18.14 5.88 16.24
C SER A 165 -18.76 4.91 15.25
N GLY A 166 -18.15 4.69 14.09
CA GLY A 166 -18.65 3.81 13.05
C GLY A 166 -18.54 2.34 13.43
N PHE A 167 -17.33 1.86 13.68
CA PHE A 167 -17.15 0.45 13.99
C PHE A 167 -17.52 0.11 15.43
N LEU A 168 -17.06 0.86 16.44
CA LEU A 168 -17.31 0.50 17.84
C LEU A 168 -18.63 1.07 18.39
N GLY A 169 -19.25 2.03 17.69
CA GLY A 169 -20.53 2.63 18.11
C GLY A 169 -20.42 3.53 19.34
N ARG A 170 -19.23 4.03 19.64
CA ARG A 170 -18.94 4.90 20.79
C ARG A 170 -17.92 5.98 20.42
N SER A 171 -17.84 7.03 21.23
CA SER A 171 -16.78 8.02 21.10
C SER A 171 -15.41 7.45 21.48
N ALA A 172 -14.36 7.93 20.86
CA ALA A 172 -13.01 7.67 21.31
C ALA A 172 -12.79 8.30 22.69
N ASP A 173 -12.13 7.57 23.58
CA ASP A 173 -11.60 8.18 24.81
C ASP A 173 -10.34 9.00 24.46
N PRO A 174 -9.97 10.01 25.32
CA PRO A 174 -8.86 10.90 25.01
C PRO A 174 -7.52 10.19 24.76
N THR A 175 -7.26 9.08 25.48
CA THR A 175 -6.01 8.30 25.33
C THR A 175 -6.02 7.54 24.01
N GLY A 176 -7.11 6.86 23.67
CA GLY A 176 -7.25 6.13 22.43
C GLY A 176 -7.20 7.05 21.21
N LEU A 177 -7.85 8.25 21.30
CA LEU A 177 -7.75 9.25 20.24
C LEU A 177 -6.31 9.69 20.02
N ALA A 178 -5.59 10.05 21.08
CA ALA A 178 -4.20 10.50 21.00
C ALA A 178 -3.26 9.40 20.47
N ASP A 179 -3.40 8.16 20.94
CA ASP A 179 -2.54 7.04 20.54
C ASP A 179 -2.68 6.69 19.06
N TRP A 180 -3.93 6.59 18.56
CA TRP A 180 -4.18 6.29 17.15
C TRP A 180 -3.77 7.46 16.26
N SER A 181 -4.04 8.70 16.68
CA SER A 181 -3.62 9.88 15.93
C SER A 181 -2.10 9.96 15.82
N ALA A 182 -1.36 9.66 16.88
CA ALA A 182 0.10 9.60 16.85
C ALA A 182 0.65 8.51 15.92
N LYS A 183 0.04 7.32 15.89
CA LYS A 183 0.43 6.23 14.99
C LYS A 183 0.21 6.58 13.53
N LEU A 184 -0.94 7.18 13.20
CA LEU A 184 -1.27 7.58 11.83
C LEU A 184 -0.39 8.75 11.37
N SER A 185 -0.19 9.77 12.20
CA SER A 185 0.63 10.94 11.86
C SER A 185 2.11 10.60 11.68
N SER A 186 2.63 9.65 12.45
CA SER A 186 4.02 9.17 12.33
C SER A 186 4.24 8.19 11.17
N GLY A 187 3.17 7.71 10.52
CA GLY A 187 3.24 6.67 9.50
C GLY A 187 3.53 5.26 10.05
N ASN A 188 3.52 5.07 11.38
CA ASN A 188 3.68 3.76 12.02
C ASN A 188 2.48 2.83 11.79
N THR A 189 1.38 3.39 11.29
CA THR A 189 0.18 2.67 10.87
C THR A 189 -0.45 3.42 9.69
N THR A 190 -0.98 2.69 8.74
CA THR A 190 -1.70 3.24 7.59
C THR A 190 -3.19 3.39 7.90
N GLY A 191 -3.91 4.17 7.09
CA GLY A 191 -5.38 4.27 7.19
C GLY A 191 -6.06 2.91 7.00
N PHE A 192 -5.54 2.12 6.09
CA PHE A 192 -5.96 0.73 5.83
C PHE A 192 -5.81 -0.14 7.08
N GLU A 193 -4.61 -0.20 7.67
CA GLU A 193 -4.32 -1.04 8.85
C GLU A 193 -5.14 -0.62 10.08
N ALA A 194 -5.27 0.68 10.32
CA ALA A 194 -6.10 1.19 11.39
C ALA A 194 -7.57 0.75 11.21
N ALA A 195 -8.16 1.03 10.06
CA ALA A 195 -9.55 0.66 9.78
C ALA A 195 -9.77 -0.86 9.85
N TYR A 196 -8.80 -1.65 9.37
CA TYR A 196 -8.84 -3.11 9.44
C TYR A 196 -8.85 -3.61 10.89
N GLY A 197 -7.96 -3.08 11.74
CA GLY A 197 -7.92 -3.44 13.16
C GLY A 197 -9.22 -3.12 13.90
N PHE A 198 -9.85 -1.99 13.58
CA PHE A 198 -11.16 -1.64 14.15
C PHE A 198 -12.28 -2.55 13.65
N MET A 199 -12.31 -2.87 12.35
CA MET A 199 -13.30 -3.78 11.76
C MET A 199 -13.18 -5.20 12.32
N HIS A 200 -11.98 -5.69 12.60
CA HIS A 200 -11.73 -7.04 13.16
C HIS A 200 -11.75 -7.09 14.69
N SER A 201 -12.08 -5.97 15.36
CA SER A 201 -12.22 -5.99 16.80
C SER A 201 -13.42 -6.86 17.23
N ASN A 202 -13.28 -7.59 18.35
CA ASN A 202 -14.38 -8.35 18.92
C ASN A 202 -15.61 -7.47 19.20
N GLU A 203 -15.39 -6.17 19.48
CA GLU A 203 -16.45 -5.18 19.72
C GLU A 203 -17.29 -4.96 18.44
N PHE A 204 -16.64 -4.74 17.29
CA PHE A 204 -17.36 -4.57 16.03
C PHE A 204 -17.99 -5.87 15.53
N LEU A 205 -17.25 -6.98 15.52
CA LEU A 205 -17.76 -8.26 15.03
C LEU A 205 -19.03 -8.70 15.78
N SER A 206 -19.05 -8.54 17.10
CA SER A 206 -20.22 -8.82 17.92
C SER A 206 -21.41 -7.89 17.59
N ARG A 207 -21.12 -6.62 17.30
CA ARG A 207 -22.12 -5.63 16.91
C ARG A 207 -22.66 -5.92 15.49
N ALA A 208 -21.79 -6.18 14.54
CA ALA A 208 -22.11 -6.44 13.14
C ALA A 208 -22.99 -7.70 12.98
N ALA A 209 -22.79 -8.72 13.81
CA ALA A 209 -23.59 -9.95 13.79
C ALA A 209 -25.09 -9.72 14.00
N SER A 210 -25.49 -8.60 14.63
CA SER A 210 -26.88 -8.20 14.85
C SER A 210 -27.41 -7.15 13.87
N MET A 211 -26.57 -6.67 12.93
CA MET A 211 -26.94 -5.63 11.97
C MET A 211 -27.58 -6.21 10.71
N SER A 212 -28.49 -5.43 10.11
CA SER A 212 -28.91 -5.70 8.72
C SER A 212 -27.78 -5.34 7.72
N ASN A 213 -27.79 -5.94 6.54
CA ASN A 213 -26.84 -5.62 5.46
C ASN A 213 -26.81 -4.11 5.17
N THR A 214 -27.97 -3.45 5.12
CA THR A 214 -28.08 -1.99 4.96
C THR A 214 -27.35 -1.23 6.07
N ALA A 215 -27.51 -1.66 7.33
CA ALA A 215 -26.86 -1.01 8.46
C ALA A 215 -25.33 -1.17 8.39
N VAL A 216 -24.85 -2.33 7.98
CA VAL A 216 -23.40 -2.57 7.77
C VAL A 216 -22.86 -1.67 6.66
N VAL A 217 -23.51 -1.57 5.51
CA VAL A 217 -23.11 -0.66 4.42
C VAL A 217 -23.05 0.79 4.90
N ASN A 218 -24.04 1.27 5.67
CA ASN A 218 -24.03 2.62 6.23
C ASN A 218 -22.83 2.85 7.17
N VAL A 219 -22.44 1.85 7.97
CA VAL A 219 -21.25 1.93 8.83
C VAL A 219 -20.01 2.20 7.99
N PHE A 220 -19.81 1.47 6.89
CA PHE A 220 -18.64 1.64 6.03
C PHE A 220 -18.61 3.02 5.36
N TYR A 221 -19.72 3.49 4.79
CA TYR A 221 -19.81 4.83 4.21
C TYR A 221 -19.48 5.93 5.22
N ASN A 222 -20.07 5.88 6.40
CA ASN A 222 -19.82 6.88 7.44
C ASN A 222 -18.38 6.82 7.96
N THR A 223 -17.81 5.62 8.11
CA THR A 223 -16.46 5.45 8.66
C THR A 223 -15.39 5.86 7.65
N PHE A 224 -15.42 5.33 6.45
CA PHE A 224 -14.39 5.59 5.45
C PHE A 224 -14.56 6.95 4.77
N LEU A 225 -15.79 7.29 4.39
CA LEU A 225 -16.06 8.44 3.53
C LEU A 225 -16.69 9.64 4.27
N GLY A 226 -17.05 9.48 5.55
CA GLY A 226 -17.64 10.55 6.35
C GLY A 226 -19.00 11.05 5.87
N ARG A 227 -19.70 10.23 5.07
CA ARG A 227 -21.02 10.56 4.50
C ARG A 227 -21.99 9.39 4.52
N SER A 228 -23.25 9.67 4.40
CA SER A 228 -24.27 8.64 4.20
C SER A 228 -24.34 8.20 2.74
N PRO A 229 -24.60 6.92 2.45
CA PRO A 229 -24.82 6.44 1.09
C PRO A 229 -26.18 6.88 0.53
N SER A 230 -26.28 6.99 -0.78
CA SER A 230 -27.55 7.05 -1.50
C SER A 230 -28.24 5.67 -1.51
N ALA A 231 -29.54 5.65 -1.83
CA ALA A 231 -30.29 4.39 -1.94
C ALA A 231 -29.71 3.44 -3.01
N SER A 232 -29.21 3.97 -4.13
CA SER A 232 -28.58 3.17 -5.19
C SER A 232 -27.24 2.57 -4.75
N GLU A 233 -26.44 3.30 -3.99
CA GLU A 233 -25.19 2.79 -3.41
C GLU A 233 -25.46 1.65 -2.41
N VAL A 234 -26.46 1.81 -1.54
CA VAL A 234 -26.87 0.74 -0.62
C VAL A 234 -27.30 -0.51 -1.39
N SER A 235 -28.16 -0.37 -2.41
CA SER A 235 -28.62 -1.51 -3.23
C SER A 235 -27.45 -2.23 -3.90
N SER A 236 -26.52 -1.49 -4.50
CA SER A 236 -25.35 -2.03 -5.19
C SER A 236 -24.48 -2.93 -4.29
N TYR A 237 -24.32 -2.57 -3.02
CA TYR A 237 -23.57 -3.40 -2.08
C TYR A 237 -24.41 -4.55 -1.51
N THR A 238 -25.67 -4.29 -1.12
CA THR A 238 -26.52 -5.32 -0.48
C THR A 238 -26.89 -6.46 -1.42
N GLU A 239 -26.98 -6.21 -2.73
CA GLU A 239 -27.19 -7.24 -3.76
C GLU A 239 -26.00 -8.20 -3.91
N ARG A 240 -24.81 -7.77 -3.54
CA ARG A 240 -23.57 -8.59 -3.58
C ARG A 240 -23.34 -9.34 -2.27
N MET A 241 -24.02 -9.01 -1.20
CA MET A 241 -23.84 -9.62 0.12
C MET A 241 -24.44 -11.03 0.16
N THR A 242 -23.73 -11.91 0.83
CA THR A 242 -24.09 -13.32 1.05
C THR A 242 -24.61 -13.54 2.48
N GLY A 243 -24.93 -14.78 2.84
CA GLY A 243 -25.22 -15.16 4.24
C GLY A 243 -23.98 -15.22 5.14
N ASN A 244 -22.78 -15.05 4.62
CA ASN A 244 -21.53 -15.07 5.38
C ASN A 244 -21.11 -13.65 5.76
N LEU A 245 -21.22 -13.31 7.05
CA LEU A 245 -20.90 -11.99 7.58
C LEU A 245 -19.44 -11.62 7.30
N ASN A 246 -18.49 -12.50 7.60
CA ASN A 246 -17.06 -12.20 7.43
C ASN A 246 -16.73 -11.91 5.97
N ALA A 247 -17.23 -12.71 5.03
CA ALA A 247 -17.04 -12.45 3.61
C ALA A 247 -17.64 -11.10 3.16
N ASN A 248 -18.79 -10.72 3.72
CA ASN A 248 -19.41 -9.43 3.43
C ASN A 248 -18.60 -8.26 3.99
N LEU A 249 -18.06 -8.38 5.21
CA LEU A 249 -17.21 -7.35 5.82
C LEU A 249 -15.93 -7.15 5.03
N GLU A 250 -15.27 -8.23 4.61
CA GLU A 250 -14.05 -8.15 3.79
C GLU A 250 -14.31 -7.54 2.41
N MET A 251 -15.39 -7.94 1.74
CA MET A 251 -15.79 -7.37 0.45
C MET A 251 -16.03 -5.86 0.55
N LEU A 252 -16.73 -5.42 1.59
CA LEU A 252 -16.94 -3.99 1.85
C LEU A 252 -15.62 -3.31 2.17
N PHE A 253 -14.84 -3.84 3.10
CA PHE A 253 -13.57 -3.27 3.51
C PHE A 253 -12.66 -2.97 2.32
N LEU A 254 -12.45 -3.96 1.46
CA LEU A 254 -11.62 -3.79 0.27
C LEU A 254 -12.17 -2.77 -0.71
N SER A 255 -13.50 -2.76 -0.89
CA SER A 255 -14.14 -1.78 -1.77
C SER A 255 -13.94 -0.36 -1.28
N PHE A 256 -13.99 -0.12 0.04
CA PHE A 256 -13.85 1.20 0.63
C PHE A 256 -12.40 1.62 0.82
N ALA A 257 -11.56 0.75 1.36
CA ALA A 257 -10.15 1.04 1.61
C ALA A 257 -9.33 1.30 0.33
N ASN A 258 -9.79 0.76 -0.81
CA ASN A 258 -9.21 0.99 -2.13
C ASN A 258 -9.98 2.03 -2.97
N SER A 259 -11.02 2.66 -2.43
CA SER A 259 -11.74 3.70 -3.16
C SER A 259 -10.89 4.96 -3.32
N ALA A 260 -10.98 5.59 -4.47
CA ALA A 260 -10.32 6.89 -4.69
C ALA A 260 -10.71 7.91 -3.61
N GLU A 261 -11.99 7.93 -3.21
CA GLU A 261 -12.51 8.84 -2.18
C GLU A 261 -11.82 8.65 -0.82
N PHE A 262 -11.53 7.40 -0.42
CA PHE A 262 -10.79 7.13 0.83
C PHE A 262 -9.29 7.44 0.70
N VAL A 263 -8.68 7.09 -0.43
CA VAL A 263 -7.27 7.39 -0.70
C VAL A 263 -7.06 8.91 -0.70
N ASP A 264 -7.89 9.65 -1.42
CA ASP A 264 -7.86 11.12 -1.45
C ASP A 264 -8.06 11.74 -0.06
N PHE A 265 -8.99 11.19 0.74
CA PHE A 265 -9.19 11.61 2.12
C PHE A 265 -7.91 11.37 2.97
N CYS A 266 -7.32 10.19 2.90
CA CYS A 266 -6.09 9.87 3.64
C CYS A 266 -4.96 10.82 3.23
N GLU A 267 -4.68 10.95 1.94
CA GLU A 267 -3.62 11.81 1.41
C GLU A 267 -3.82 13.28 1.78
N SER A 268 -5.05 13.77 1.69
CA SER A 268 -5.40 15.16 2.07
C SER A 268 -5.18 15.45 3.56
N ASN A 269 -5.20 14.43 4.41
CA ASN A 269 -5.04 14.56 5.85
C ASN A 269 -3.70 14.03 6.37
N GLY A 270 -2.71 13.78 5.48
CA GLY A 270 -1.38 13.30 5.88
C GLY A 270 -1.36 11.87 6.43
N ILE A 271 -2.41 11.08 6.15
CA ILE A 271 -2.48 9.67 6.48
C ILE A 271 -1.92 8.88 5.29
N ILE A 272 -1.05 7.92 5.53
CA ILE A 272 -0.66 6.95 4.50
C ILE A 272 -1.86 6.04 4.24
N PRO A 273 -2.43 5.99 3.03
CA PRO A 273 -3.64 5.19 2.77
C PRO A 273 -3.45 3.70 3.08
N GLY A 274 -2.31 3.15 2.69
CA GLY A 274 -1.99 1.72 2.77
C GLY A 274 -2.12 1.01 1.42
N ALA A 275 -1.50 -0.15 1.30
CA ALA A 275 -1.52 -0.92 0.06
C ALA A 275 -2.83 -1.68 -0.12
N GLY A 276 -3.43 -1.54 -1.30
CA GLY A 276 -4.73 -2.11 -1.63
C GLY A 276 -4.78 -3.62 -1.86
N ASN A 277 -3.67 -4.36 -1.72
CA ASN A 277 -3.66 -5.81 -1.85
C ASN A 277 -3.96 -6.57 -0.54
N GLY A 278 -4.08 -5.86 0.59
CA GLY A 278 -4.41 -6.47 1.89
C GLY A 278 -3.34 -7.35 2.52
N ALA A 279 -2.30 -7.71 1.78
CA ALA A 279 -1.23 -8.59 2.28
C ALA A 279 -0.47 -7.97 3.47
N SER A 280 -0.37 -6.65 3.53
CA SER A 280 0.32 -5.92 4.61
C SER A 280 -0.32 -6.07 6.00
N ILE A 281 -1.59 -6.49 6.08
CA ILE A 281 -2.29 -6.71 7.35
C ILE A 281 -2.07 -8.11 7.94
N ILE A 282 -1.49 -9.02 7.18
CA ILE A 282 -1.18 -10.37 7.66
C ILE A 282 0.07 -10.28 8.54
N SER A 283 -0.08 -10.57 9.82
CA SER A 283 0.99 -10.46 10.80
C SER A 283 2.07 -11.51 10.58
N ASP A 284 3.29 -11.24 11.06
CA ASP A 284 4.38 -12.21 11.05
C ASP A 284 4.04 -13.49 11.82
N ALA A 285 3.20 -13.42 12.84
CA ALA A 285 2.74 -14.59 13.57
C ALA A 285 1.89 -15.51 12.70
N GLU A 286 1.00 -14.97 11.88
CA GLU A 286 0.16 -15.72 10.94
C GLU A 286 0.99 -16.33 9.82
N VAL A 287 1.97 -15.58 9.29
CA VAL A 287 2.94 -16.08 8.31
C VAL A 287 3.76 -17.23 8.91
N THR A 288 4.20 -17.10 10.16
CA THR A 288 4.93 -18.16 10.86
C THR A 288 4.07 -19.41 11.02
N GLU A 289 2.81 -19.27 11.42
CA GLU A 289 1.89 -20.41 11.54
C GLU A 289 1.61 -21.07 10.18
N PHE A 290 1.48 -20.28 9.11
CA PHE A 290 1.38 -20.80 7.75
C PHE A 290 2.61 -21.65 7.38
N PHE A 291 3.83 -21.16 7.61
CA PHE A 291 5.06 -21.90 7.29
C PHE A 291 5.30 -23.09 8.24
N ASN A 292 4.84 -23.04 9.50
CA ASN A 292 4.82 -24.20 10.38
C ASN A 292 4.00 -25.37 9.80
N ASN A 293 3.06 -25.07 8.91
CA ASN A 293 2.25 -26.04 8.20
C ASN A 293 2.67 -26.24 6.73
N ALA A 294 3.90 -25.83 6.36
CA ALA A 294 4.43 -25.94 5.00
C ALA A 294 5.61 -26.89 4.88
N VAL A 295 5.77 -27.50 3.70
CA VAL A 295 6.96 -28.21 3.27
C VAL A 295 7.54 -27.60 2.00
N LEU A 296 8.85 -27.34 2.00
CA LEU A 296 9.63 -26.91 0.82
C LEU A 296 10.26 -28.14 0.18
N ILE A 297 9.97 -28.38 -1.09
CA ILE A 297 10.50 -29.51 -1.86
C ILE A 297 11.29 -28.98 -3.05
N GLY A 298 12.57 -29.36 -3.18
CA GLY A 298 13.36 -28.83 -4.28
C GLY A 298 14.71 -29.48 -4.50
N SER A 299 15.46 -28.87 -5.44
CA SER A 299 16.78 -29.34 -5.89
C SER A 299 17.94 -28.75 -5.06
N SER A 300 19.13 -28.67 -5.65
CA SER A 300 20.33 -28.09 -4.99
C SER A 300 20.14 -26.64 -4.58
N THR A 301 19.36 -25.88 -5.30
CA THR A 301 19.01 -24.50 -4.93
C THR A 301 18.19 -24.47 -3.62
N SER A 302 17.26 -25.40 -3.44
CA SER A 302 16.48 -25.48 -2.20
C SER A 302 17.26 -26.07 -1.00
N VAL A 303 18.32 -26.86 -1.24
CA VAL A 303 19.26 -27.30 -0.17
C VAL A 303 19.92 -26.10 0.52
N GLY A 304 20.14 -25.02 -0.20
CA GLY A 304 20.72 -23.79 0.33
C GLY A 304 19.87 -23.08 1.39
N PHE A 305 18.56 -23.34 1.48
CA PHE A 305 17.72 -22.82 2.57
C PHE A 305 18.21 -23.30 3.94
N ASP A 306 18.58 -24.57 4.09
CA ASP A 306 19.12 -25.07 5.35
C ASP A 306 20.43 -24.37 5.72
N LEU A 307 21.29 -24.08 4.75
CA LEU A 307 22.53 -23.32 4.97
C LEU A 307 22.23 -21.87 5.39
N TYR A 308 21.27 -21.26 4.73
CA TYR A 308 20.82 -19.89 5.06
C TYR A 308 20.23 -19.85 6.48
N PHE A 309 19.31 -20.75 6.81
CA PHE A 309 18.67 -20.82 8.12
C PHE A 309 19.65 -21.08 9.24
N ASN A 310 20.69 -21.88 9.00
CA ASN A 310 21.77 -22.10 9.98
C ASN A 310 22.62 -20.84 10.21
N ALA A 311 22.77 -19.99 9.20
CA ALA A 311 23.58 -18.78 9.29
C ALA A 311 22.81 -17.58 9.87
N TYR A 312 21.53 -17.43 9.53
CA TYR A 312 20.73 -16.22 9.80
C TYR A 312 19.46 -16.48 10.63
N GLY A 313 19.16 -17.75 10.94
CA GLY A 313 17.90 -18.13 11.57
C GLY A 313 16.74 -18.24 10.57
N ARG A 314 15.62 -18.75 11.04
CA ARG A 314 14.44 -19.00 10.20
C ARG A 314 13.47 -17.82 10.11
N GLY A 315 13.55 -16.89 11.06
CA GLY A 315 12.63 -15.73 11.09
C GLY A 315 11.17 -16.16 11.00
N VAL A 316 10.41 -15.49 10.15
CA VAL A 316 8.98 -15.79 9.89
C VAL A 316 8.74 -17.10 9.15
N MET A 317 9.79 -17.76 8.63
CA MET A 317 9.67 -19.10 8.04
C MET A 317 9.41 -20.20 9.10
N GLY A 318 9.51 -19.88 10.39
CA GLY A 318 9.14 -20.77 11.48
C GLY A 318 9.73 -22.16 11.40
N ASP A 319 8.89 -23.17 11.58
CA ASP A 319 9.28 -24.59 11.53
C ASP A 319 8.95 -25.22 10.15
N VAL A 320 9.18 -24.44 9.07
CA VAL A 320 9.01 -24.95 7.70
C VAL A 320 9.89 -26.20 7.48
N LEU A 321 9.29 -27.25 6.93
CA LEU A 321 10.00 -28.50 6.65
C LEU A 321 10.72 -28.40 5.30
N VAL A 322 12.06 -28.53 5.29
CA VAL A 322 12.83 -28.53 4.02
C VAL A 322 13.14 -29.97 3.62
N CYS A 323 12.64 -30.39 2.47
CA CYS A 323 12.89 -31.70 1.84
C CYS A 323 13.53 -31.48 0.48
N ALA A 324 14.85 -31.26 0.44
CA ALA A 324 15.60 -30.95 -0.76
C ALA A 324 16.76 -31.94 -0.99
N ARG A 325 17.16 -32.10 -2.25
CA ARG A 325 18.27 -32.96 -2.63
C ARG A 325 19.05 -32.41 -3.81
N VAL A 326 20.37 -32.45 -3.74
CA VAL A 326 21.25 -32.12 -4.89
C VAL A 326 20.91 -33.03 -6.07
N SER A 327 20.82 -32.45 -7.27
CA SER A 327 20.44 -33.13 -8.51
C SER A 327 19.02 -33.74 -8.54
N TYR A 328 18.15 -33.35 -7.60
CA TYR A 328 16.75 -33.73 -7.70
C TYR A 328 16.11 -33.10 -8.95
N SER A 329 15.31 -33.90 -9.65
CA SER A 329 14.67 -33.54 -10.91
C SER A 329 13.37 -34.31 -11.10
N LEU A 330 12.53 -33.83 -12.03
CA LEU A 330 11.28 -34.53 -12.42
C LEU A 330 11.53 -35.99 -12.84
N LEU A 331 12.61 -36.23 -13.60
CA LEU A 331 13.00 -37.56 -14.04
C LEU A 331 13.37 -38.47 -12.86
N ASN A 332 14.11 -37.94 -11.89
CA ASN A 332 14.53 -38.70 -10.72
C ASN A 332 13.35 -39.02 -9.81
N ASP A 333 12.40 -38.11 -9.68
CA ASP A 333 11.18 -38.35 -8.93
C ASP A 333 10.32 -39.43 -9.55
N GLN A 334 9.99 -39.29 -10.83
CA GLN A 334 9.15 -40.26 -11.55
C GLN A 334 9.74 -41.69 -11.54
N ALA A 335 11.06 -41.79 -11.65
CA ALA A 335 11.77 -43.03 -11.60
C ALA A 335 12.04 -43.58 -10.19
N ALA A 336 11.63 -42.83 -9.14
CA ALA A 336 11.86 -43.12 -7.71
C ALA A 336 13.34 -43.45 -7.39
N ARG A 337 14.29 -42.68 -7.98
CA ARG A 337 15.73 -42.92 -7.83
C ARG A 337 16.20 -42.50 -6.43
N THR A 338 16.28 -43.42 -5.49
CA THR A 338 16.52 -43.17 -4.06
C THR A 338 17.77 -42.33 -3.74
N SER A 339 18.80 -42.37 -4.62
CA SER A 339 20.01 -41.59 -4.46
C SER A 339 19.83 -40.08 -4.77
N TYR A 340 18.75 -39.72 -5.52
CA TYR A 340 18.53 -38.41 -6.07
C TYR A 340 17.20 -37.75 -5.63
N ILE A 341 16.32 -38.51 -4.96
CA ILE A 341 15.08 -37.94 -4.40
C ILE A 341 15.27 -37.47 -2.96
N PRO A 342 14.49 -36.47 -2.52
CA PRO A 342 14.56 -35.96 -1.14
C PRO A 342 14.27 -37.05 -0.11
N MET A 343 14.54 -36.71 1.14
CA MET A 343 14.27 -37.61 2.27
C MET A 343 13.28 -36.93 3.25
N LEU A 344 12.36 -37.75 3.77
CA LEU A 344 11.55 -37.42 4.93
C LEU A 344 11.92 -38.36 6.07
N ASN A 345 12.38 -37.83 7.22
CA ASN A 345 12.82 -38.61 8.37
C ASN A 345 13.86 -39.68 8.01
N GLY A 346 14.82 -39.34 7.15
CA GLY A 346 15.90 -40.21 6.71
C GLY A 346 15.50 -41.26 5.63
N THR A 347 14.23 -41.28 5.21
CA THR A 347 13.73 -42.20 4.17
C THR A 347 13.57 -41.47 2.84
N PRO A 348 14.23 -41.91 1.74
CA PRO A 348 14.02 -41.35 0.40
C PRO A 348 12.56 -41.53 -0.04
N MET A 349 11.92 -40.44 -0.44
CA MET A 349 10.51 -40.47 -0.91
C MET A 349 10.33 -39.52 -2.11
N ARG A 350 9.36 -39.88 -2.99
CA ARG A 350 8.89 -38.99 -4.04
C ARG A 350 8.14 -37.80 -3.44
N ALA A 351 8.11 -36.68 -4.16
CA ALA A 351 7.43 -35.46 -3.67
C ALA A 351 5.98 -35.72 -3.23
N ARG A 352 5.19 -36.48 -4.02
CA ARG A 352 3.81 -36.77 -3.68
C ARG A 352 3.67 -37.54 -2.34
N ASP A 353 4.64 -38.38 -2.00
CA ASP A 353 4.64 -39.16 -0.77
C ASP A 353 5.18 -38.34 0.41
N ILE A 354 6.14 -37.42 0.18
CA ILE A 354 6.58 -36.43 1.17
C ILE A 354 5.42 -35.55 1.60
N ILE A 355 4.69 -34.99 0.65
CA ILE A 355 3.53 -34.13 0.92
C ILE A 355 2.52 -34.88 1.79
N ARG A 356 2.12 -36.10 1.39
CA ARG A 356 1.17 -36.91 2.14
C ARG A 356 1.66 -37.27 3.55
N ASN A 357 2.93 -37.69 3.67
CA ASN A 357 3.47 -38.23 4.93
C ASN A 357 4.00 -37.15 5.88
N SER A 358 4.24 -35.94 5.41
CA SER A 358 4.65 -34.80 6.24
C SER A 358 3.52 -34.30 7.14
N GLY A 359 2.26 -34.53 6.77
CA GLY A 359 1.10 -33.98 7.45
C GLY A 359 0.94 -32.47 7.29
N ARG A 360 1.74 -31.85 6.40
CA ARG A 360 1.69 -30.41 6.16
C ARG A 360 0.56 -30.03 5.19
N ARG A 361 -0.09 -28.91 5.42
CA ARG A 361 -1.22 -28.41 4.62
C ARG A 361 -0.76 -27.76 3.31
N TYR A 362 0.44 -27.19 3.31
CA TYR A 362 1.00 -26.41 2.21
C TYR A 362 2.27 -27.06 1.68
N ALA A 363 2.45 -27.06 0.36
CA ALA A 363 3.67 -27.53 -0.27
C ALA A 363 4.23 -26.51 -1.25
N PHE A 364 5.48 -26.11 -1.08
CA PHE A 364 6.23 -25.29 -2.03
C PHE A 364 7.13 -26.21 -2.84
N ILE A 365 7.13 -26.05 -4.16
CA ILE A 365 7.88 -26.91 -5.09
C ILE A 365 8.74 -26.05 -5.99
N CYS A 366 10.07 -26.18 -5.87
CA CYS A 366 11.05 -25.54 -6.72
C CYS A 366 11.87 -26.57 -7.49
N LEU A 367 11.43 -26.86 -8.71
CA LEU A 367 12.09 -27.75 -9.65
C LEU A 367 12.13 -27.14 -11.05
N GLY A 368 12.93 -27.72 -11.94
CA GLY A 368 12.97 -27.37 -13.35
C GLY A 368 14.36 -27.00 -13.84
N THR A 369 15.21 -26.36 -13.02
CA THR A 369 16.58 -25.99 -13.43
C THR A 369 17.39 -27.19 -13.92
N ASN A 370 17.21 -28.36 -13.31
CA ASN A 370 17.86 -29.62 -13.74
C ASN A 370 17.12 -30.35 -14.86
N ASP A 371 15.99 -29.83 -15.31
CA ASP A 371 15.05 -30.50 -16.20
C ASP A 371 14.83 -29.74 -17.52
N ILE A 372 15.64 -28.71 -17.84
CA ILE A 372 15.50 -27.94 -19.07
C ILE A 372 15.90 -28.80 -20.28
N PHE A 373 14.92 -29.44 -20.90
CA PHE A 373 15.03 -30.26 -22.10
C PHE A 373 13.75 -30.20 -22.92
N ASN A 374 13.79 -30.70 -24.14
CA ASN A 374 12.60 -30.78 -24.98
C ASN A 374 11.50 -31.64 -24.33
N GLY A 375 10.30 -31.08 -24.17
CA GLY A 375 9.16 -31.73 -23.51
C GLY A 375 9.10 -31.57 -21.98
N VAL A 376 9.92 -30.72 -21.38
CA VAL A 376 9.91 -30.48 -19.94
C VAL A 376 8.55 -30.03 -19.43
N VAL A 377 7.84 -29.16 -20.15
CA VAL A 377 6.52 -28.65 -19.76
C VAL A 377 5.52 -29.79 -19.54
N GLN A 378 5.38 -30.69 -20.51
CA GLN A 378 4.45 -31.82 -20.37
C GLN A 378 4.85 -32.75 -19.21
N ARG A 379 6.13 -32.97 -19.00
CA ARG A 379 6.62 -33.78 -17.89
C ARG A 379 6.36 -33.10 -16.53
N TYR A 380 6.43 -31.79 -16.47
CA TYR A 380 6.10 -31.07 -15.27
C TYR A 380 4.59 -31.17 -14.96
N TYR A 381 3.74 -31.07 -15.98
CA TYR A 381 2.30 -31.24 -15.81
C TYR A 381 1.97 -32.69 -15.32
N ASP A 382 2.56 -33.69 -15.93
CA ASP A 382 2.39 -35.08 -15.48
C ASP A 382 2.85 -35.28 -14.03
N TYR A 383 3.91 -34.59 -13.61
CA TYR A 383 4.39 -34.61 -12.24
C TYR A 383 3.41 -33.92 -11.26
N LEU A 384 2.83 -32.79 -11.63
CA LEU A 384 1.84 -32.09 -10.81
C LEU A 384 0.53 -32.91 -10.70
N ASP A 385 0.10 -33.52 -11.79
CA ASP A 385 -1.07 -34.39 -11.81
C ASP A 385 -0.86 -35.63 -10.91
N ASP A 386 0.34 -36.20 -10.92
CA ASP A 386 0.71 -37.34 -10.05
C ASP A 386 0.67 -36.91 -8.56
N ILE A 387 1.19 -35.73 -8.24
CA ILE A 387 1.07 -35.16 -6.88
C ILE A 387 -0.39 -34.95 -6.49
N ARG A 388 -1.19 -34.33 -7.35
CA ARG A 388 -2.61 -34.05 -7.11
C ARG A 388 -3.43 -35.32 -6.91
N SER A 389 -3.13 -36.36 -7.66
CA SER A 389 -3.83 -37.65 -7.57
C SER A 389 -3.76 -38.30 -6.18
N VAL A 390 -2.69 -38.02 -5.44
CA VAL A 390 -2.43 -38.58 -4.09
C VAL A 390 -2.76 -37.56 -2.98
N ASN A 391 -2.73 -36.27 -3.30
CA ASN A 391 -2.91 -35.16 -2.36
C ASN A 391 -4.00 -34.18 -2.83
N PRO A 392 -5.28 -34.59 -2.87
CA PRO A 392 -6.35 -33.83 -3.52
C PRO A 392 -6.63 -32.48 -2.84
N ASN A 393 -6.39 -32.36 -1.54
CA ASN A 393 -6.74 -31.18 -0.74
C ASN A 393 -5.53 -30.30 -0.38
N THR A 394 -4.30 -30.71 -0.71
CA THR A 394 -3.10 -29.93 -0.40
C THR A 394 -3.05 -28.69 -1.30
N VAL A 395 -2.73 -27.54 -0.71
CA VAL A 395 -2.44 -26.32 -1.46
C VAL A 395 -0.98 -26.34 -1.89
N ILE A 396 -0.73 -26.15 -3.16
CA ILE A 396 0.58 -26.32 -3.79
C ILE A 396 1.03 -24.98 -4.40
N PHE A 397 2.16 -24.48 -3.94
CA PHE A 397 2.83 -23.32 -4.47
C PHE A 397 3.97 -23.77 -5.38
N ILE A 398 3.88 -23.44 -6.66
CA ILE A 398 4.91 -23.72 -7.65
C ILE A 398 5.81 -22.51 -7.76
N GLU A 399 7.02 -22.67 -7.29
CA GLU A 399 8.03 -21.63 -7.39
C GLU A 399 8.60 -21.56 -8.82
N ALA A 400 8.86 -20.36 -9.30
CA ALA A 400 9.52 -20.17 -10.59
C ALA A 400 10.87 -20.92 -10.64
N CYS A 401 11.17 -21.55 -11.75
CA CYS A 401 12.49 -22.08 -12.00
C CYS A 401 13.52 -20.95 -11.99
N THR A 402 14.58 -21.09 -11.21
CA THR A 402 15.60 -20.06 -11.00
C THR A 402 16.37 -19.72 -12.28
N PRO A 403 16.73 -18.45 -12.53
CA PRO A 403 17.50 -18.06 -13.69
C PRO A 403 18.95 -18.52 -13.58
N SER A 404 19.65 -18.62 -14.71
CA SER A 404 21.09 -18.86 -14.72
C SER A 404 21.90 -17.60 -15.02
N ARG A 405 23.10 -17.49 -14.45
CA ARG A 405 24.01 -16.37 -14.65
C ARG A 405 24.75 -16.47 -16.00
N ASP A 406 25.27 -17.65 -16.31
CA ASP A 406 26.03 -17.93 -17.51
C ASP A 406 25.16 -18.35 -18.71
N ASN A 407 23.84 -18.31 -18.56
CA ASN A 407 22.86 -18.79 -19.54
C ASN A 407 22.93 -20.31 -19.81
N HIS A 408 23.34 -21.07 -18.81
CA HIS A 408 23.34 -22.54 -18.87
C HIS A 408 22.80 -23.13 -17.56
N PRO A 409 21.52 -23.61 -17.53
CA PRO A 409 20.60 -23.76 -18.68
C PRO A 409 20.16 -22.40 -19.29
N ASN A 410 19.63 -22.48 -20.52
CA ASN A 410 19.21 -21.30 -21.27
C ASN A 410 18.03 -20.58 -20.60
N ASN A 411 18.19 -19.30 -20.29
CA ASN A 411 17.15 -18.50 -19.63
C ASN A 411 15.88 -18.33 -20.48
N ALA A 412 15.95 -18.40 -21.81
CA ALA A 412 14.74 -18.37 -22.63
C ALA A 412 13.87 -19.63 -22.41
N ASP A 413 14.50 -20.80 -22.26
CA ASP A 413 13.79 -22.05 -21.97
C ASP A 413 13.24 -22.08 -20.54
N ILE A 414 13.99 -21.51 -19.57
CA ILE A 414 13.52 -21.28 -18.20
C ILE A 414 12.27 -20.39 -18.20
N ASN A 415 12.30 -19.28 -18.93
CA ASN A 415 11.15 -18.35 -19.02
C ASN A 415 9.94 -19.00 -19.71
N ALA A 416 10.17 -19.84 -20.72
CA ALA A 416 9.10 -20.59 -21.36
C ALA A 416 8.44 -21.58 -20.38
N LEU A 417 9.25 -22.30 -19.59
CA LEU A 417 8.75 -23.18 -18.52
C LEU A 417 7.97 -22.38 -17.47
N ASN A 418 8.51 -21.29 -16.96
CA ASN A 418 7.87 -20.44 -15.96
C ASN A 418 6.51 -19.88 -16.46
N THR A 419 6.44 -19.50 -17.73
CA THR A 419 5.18 -19.09 -18.38
C THR A 419 4.14 -20.20 -18.39
N ALA A 420 4.55 -21.42 -18.76
CA ALA A 420 3.67 -22.58 -18.78
C ALA A 420 3.19 -22.97 -17.37
N LEU A 421 4.06 -22.89 -16.35
CA LEU A 421 3.70 -23.18 -14.96
C LEU A 421 2.70 -22.14 -14.41
N ARG A 422 2.88 -20.85 -14.74
CA ARG A 422 1.92 -19.80 -14.39
C ARG A 422 0.54 -20.07 -14.99
N GLN A 423 0.49 -20.48 -16.26
CA GLN A 423 -0.76 -20.86 -16.94
C GLN A 423 -1.42 -22.10 -16.31
N TYR A 424 -0.61 -23.10 -15.95
CA TYR A 424 -1.13 -24.29 -15.26
C TYR A 424 -1.78 -23.90 -13.92
N CYS A 425 -1.08 -23.13 -13.08
CA CYS A 425 -1.61 -22.71 -11.79
C CYS A 425 -2.92 -21.90 -11.94
N SER A 426 -3.01 -21.00 -12.94
CA SER A 426 -4.23 -20.19 -13.16
C SER A 426 -5.46 -21.00 -13.57
N SER A 427 -5.27 -22.24 -14.07
CA SER A 427 -6.34 -23.12 -14.56
C SER A 427 -6.65 -24.30 -13.64
N HIS A 428 -5.89 -24.48 -12.55
CA HIS A 428 -6.04 -25.61 -11.63
C HIS A 428 -6.22 -25.14 -10.18
N ALA A 429 -7.31 -25.53 -9.56
CA ALA A 429 -7.62 -25.16 -8.19
C ALA A 429 -6.55 -25.66 -7.20
N ASN A 430 -6.26 -24.85 -6.18
CA ASN A 430 -5.26 -25.09 -5.14
C ASN A 430 -3.82 -25.22 -5.69
N PHE A 431 -3.55 -24.66 -6.87
CA PHE A 431 -2.19 -24.42 -7.36
C PHE A 431 -1.95 -22.91 -7.47
N TYR A 432 -0.87 -22.43 -6.90
CA TYR A 432 -0.46 -21.03 -6.88
C TYR A 432 0.94 -20.90 -7.48
N TYR A 433 1.14 -19.93 -8.35
CA TYR A 433 2.46 -19.66 -8.93
C TYR A 433 3.16 -18.57 -8.12
N VAL A 434 4.41 -18.81 -7.72
CA VAL A 434 5.25 -17.85 -6.99
C VAL A 434 6.42 -17.43 -7.87
N ASP A 435 6.50 -16.16 -8.22
CA ASP A 435 7.54 -15.63 -9.09
C ASP A 435 8.86 -15.35 -8.34
N THR A 436 9.56 -16.41 -7.97
CA THR A 436 10.89 -16.33 -7.35
C THR A 436 12.01 -16.05 -8.36
N ASN A 437 11.71 -15.91 -9.65
CA ASN A 437 12.67 -15.66 -10.72
C ASN A 437 12.90 -14.13 -10.92
N THR A 438 11.84 -13.38 -11.15
CA THR A 438 11.93 -11.96 -11.53
C THR A 438 12.74 -11.10 -10.55
N PRO A 439 12.59 -11.22 -9.21
CA PRO A 439 13.35 -10.41 -8.26
C PRO A 439 14.88 -10.71 -8.26
N LEU A 440 15.28 -11.84 -8.80
CA LEU A 440 16.68 -12.25 -8.86
C LEU A 440 17.41 -11.83 -10.16
N LEU A 441 16.69 -11.25 -11.13
CA LEU A 441 17.24 -10.89 -12.43
C LEU A 441 18.04 -9.59 -12.39
N ASP A 442 19.07 -9.51 -13.24
CA ASP A 442 19.68 -8.26 -13.66
C ASP A 442 18.97 -7.67 -14.89
N SER A 443 19.37 -6.48 -15.32
CA SER A 443 18.79 -5.79 -16.49
C SER A 443 18.93 -6.55 -17.82
N THR A 444 19.74 -7.62 -17.86
CA THR A 444 19.90 -8.50 -19.04
C THR A 444 19.03 -9.74 -18.99
N GLY A 445 18.22 -9.91 -17.94
CA GLY A 445 17.35 -11.09 -17.73
C GLY A 445 18.10 -12.33 -17.26
N ARG A 446 19.24 -12.17 -16.60
CA ARG A 446 20.05 -13.24 -16.03
C ARG A 446 20.08 -13.14 -14.51
N LEU A 447 20.44 -14.22 -13.82
CA LEU A 447 20.67 -14.18 -12.38
C LEU A 447 21.70 -13.08 -12.06
N ALA A 448 21.30 -12.10 -11.27
CA ALA A 448 22.15 -10.97 -10.92
C ALA A 448 23.40 -11.42 -10.16
N SER A 449 24.55 -10.80 -10.43
CA SER A 449 25.85 -11.24 -9.88
C SER A 449 25.88 -11.24 -8.36
N GLN A 450 25.20 -10.27 -7.72
CA GLN A 450 25.11 -10.20 -6.25
C GLN A 450 24.28 -11.36 -5.65
N TYR A 451 23.41 -11.96 -6.42
CA TYR A 451 22.55 -13.06 -5.99
C TYR A 451 23.06 -14.44 -6.38
N CYS A 452 24.18 -14.50 -7.13
CA CYS A 452 24.80 -15.73 -7.61
C CYS A 452 26.04 -16.08 -6.78
N SER A 453 26.17 -17.35 -6.35
CA SER A 453 27.31 -17.80 -5.54
C SER A 453 28.41 -18.52 -6.33
N ASP A 454 28.08 -19.11 -7.48
CA ASP A 454 28.98 -19.98 -8.24
C ASP A 454 29.21 -19.53 -9.71
N GLY A 455 28.61 -18.41 -10.08
CA GLY A 455 28.63 -17.91 -11.46
C GLY A 455 27.64 -18.60 -12.41
N ASN A 456 26.82 -19.52 -11.91
CA ASN A 456 25.86 -20.31 -12.71
C ASN A 456 24.44 -20.19 -12.19
N VAL A 457 23.96 -21.11 -11.34
CA VAL A 457 22.56 -21.20 -10.90
C VAL A 457 22.38 -21.16 -9.39
N HIS A 458 23.45 -21.34 -8.62
CA HIS A 458 23.30 -21.37 -7.16
C HIS A 458 23.22 -19.96 -6.57
N ILE A 459 22.32 -19.83 -5.64
CA ILE A 459 21.94 -18.56 -5.02
C ILE A 459 22.92 -18.21 -3.90
N SER A 460 23.29 -16.92 -3.78
CA SER A 460 24.05 -16.38 -2.67
C SER A 460 23.15 -16.14 -1.45
N TYR A 461 23.74 -15.88 -0.28
CA TYR A 461 22.94 -15.56 0.92
C TYR A 461 22.06 -14.34 0.73
N SER A 462 22.51 -13.30 0.03
CA SER A 462 21.65 -12.14 -0.30
C SER A 462 20.51 -12.53 -1.25
N GLY A 463 20.73 -13.46 -2.17
CA GLY A 463 19.70 -14.00 -3.03
C GLY A 463 18.65 -14.84 -2.26
N TYR A 464 19.07 -15.62 -1.25
CA TYR A 464 18.12 -16.33 -0.38
C TYR A 464 17.25 -15.37 0.43
N GLY A 465 17.78 -14.21 0.87
CA GLY A 465 16.97 -13.18 1.50
C GLY A 465 15.83 -12.74 0.60
N VAL A 466 16.12 -12.33 -0.64
CA VAL A 466 15.13 -11.94 -1.64
C VAL A 466 14.14 -13.08 -1.96
N TRP A 467 14.62 -14.32 -2.03
CA TRP A 467 13.74 -15.46 -2.28
C TRP A 467 12.77 -15.70 -1.13
N ILE A 468 13.25 -15.66 0.12
CA ILE A 468 12.42 -15.81 1.32
C ILE A 468 11.36 -14.70 1.39
N ASP A 469 11.74 -13.43 1.14
CA ASP A 469 10.80 -12.31 1.10
C ASP A 469 9.68 -12.58 0.08
N THR A 470 10.02 -13.11 -1.09
CA THR A 470 9.03 -13.49 -2.12
C THR A 470 8.09 -14.61 -1.67
N LEU A 471 8.59 -15.62 -0.94
CA LEU A 471 7.74 -16.69 -0.38
C LEU A 471 6.83 -16.16 0.73
N VAL A 472 7.34 -15.25 1.56
CA VAL A 472 6.59 -14.58 2.63
C VAL A 472 5.46 -13.73 2.04
N ASP A 473 5.73 -12.97 1.00
CA ASP A 473 4.71 -12.17 0.31
C ASP A 473 3.63 -13.06 -0.31
N ALA A 474 4.00 -14.16 -0.96
CA ALA A 474 3.04 -15.13 -1.52
C ALA A 474 2.18 -15.79 -0.41
N ALA A 475 2.77 -16.06 0.75
CA ALA A 475 2.02 -16.58 1.89
C ALA A 475 1.04 -15.54 2.43
N ARG A 476 1.45 -14.26 2.55
CA ARG A 476 0.58 -13.16 2.96
C ARG A 476 -0.60 -12.98 2.00
N GLU A 477 -0.33 -12.97 0.69
CA GLU A 477 -1.37 -12.87 -0.34
C GLU A 477 -2.36 -14.02 -0.24
N TYR A 478 -1.87 -15.27 -0.12
CA TYR A 478 -2.73 -16.44 0.02
C TYR A 478 -3.60 -16.37 1.29
N ILE A 479 -3.00 -16.09 2.45
CA ILE A 479 -3.72 -15.97 3.73
C ILE A 479 -4.82 -14.92 3.60
N TYR A 480 -4.49 -13.78 3.01
CA TYR A 480 -5.43 -12.71 2.77
C TYR A 480 -6.59 -13.12 1.84
N GLU A 481 -6.30 -13.77 0.71
CA GLU A 481 -7.32 -14.30 -0.21
C GLU A 481 -8.27 -15.30 0.48
N GLN A 482 -7.72 -16.21 1.29
CA GLN A 482 -8.55 -17.18 2.02
C GLN A 482 -9.44 -16.48 3.07
N ARG A 483 -8.91 -15.44 3.72
CA ARG A 483 -9.67 -14.63 4.68
C ARG A 483 -10.83 -13.90 3.99
N VAL A 484 -10.55 -13.23 2.86
CA VAL A 484 -11.55 -12.50 2.07
C VAL A 484 -12.65 -13.42 1.53
N THR A 485 -12.28 -14.64 1.13
CA THR A 485 -13.25 -15.62 0.60
C THR A 485 -13.98 -16.40 1.69
N GLY A 486 -13.63 -16.19 2.97
CA GLY A 486 -14.23 -16.90 4.10
C GLY A 486 -13.80 -18.36 4.23
N ASN A 487 -12.70 -18.74 3.56
CA ASN A 487 -12.16 -20.11 3.57
C ASN A 487 -11.01 -20.29 4.58
N TYR A 488 -10.65 -19.25 5.32
CA TYR A 488 -9.55 -19.29 6.27
C TYR A 488 -10.07 -19.57 7.67
N ASP A 489 -9.95 -20.84 8.10
CA ASP A 489 -10.10 -21.26 9.50
C ASP A 489 -8.72 -21.26 10.15
N ILE A 490 -8.48 -20.35 11.09
CA ILE A 490 -7.30 -20.36 11.97
C ILE A 490 -7.52 -21.37 13.08
#